data_e49461ff85c2db73e76761d94e232ce8
#
_entry.id   e49461ff85c2db73e76761d94e232ce8
#
_cell.length_a   1.000
_cell.length_b   1.000
_cell.length_c   1.000
_cell.angle_alpha   90.00
_cell.angle_beta   90.00
_cell.angle_gamma   90.00
#
_symmetry.space_group_name_H-M   'P 1'
#
loop_
_entity.id
_entity.type
_entity.pdbx_description
1 polymer ?
#
loop_
_entity_poly.entity_id
_entity_poly.type
_entity_poly.pdbx_seq_one_letter_code
_entity_poly.pdbx_strand_id
1 'polypeptide(L)'
;DFVLLLDESGSMKKPLPDGSLEGANGSKAFAKQLVSQYSVGEFAVRFSVVSFAANATTRVGWSYNTSEINDGIDDMSADGKTSISDGFDAVWHLIDGIDANDSREKATKIVLLLSDGEQTIDAASGMTLLETAVSAAALVKGQNATVFAWGFGEDVSKATLQQIATDNSKAILAKDITELRTYLDQLEATICNKPPALPPPPPPTPSSPSPRPSPSPPSPPPP
;
A
#
# COMPACT_ATOMS: atom_id res chain seq x y z
N ASP A 1 -4.70 -7.79 -11.20
CA ASP A 1 -3.27 -8.12 -11.09
C ASP A 1 -2.61 -7.08 -10.22
N PHE A 2 -1.96 -7.50 -9.15
CA PHE A 2 -1.38 -6.61 -8.16
C PHE A 2 0.13 -6.88 -8.00
N VAL A 3 0.96 -5.87 -8.22
CA VAL A 3 2.41 -5.92 -7.97
C VAL A 3 2.72 -5.16 -6.69
N LEU A 4 3.36 -5.83 -5.74
CA LEU A 4 4.01 -5.22 -4.60
C LEU A 4 5.45 -4.89 -4.99
N LEU A 5 5.78 -3.59 -5.07
CA LEU A 5 7.13 -3.09 -5.33
C LEU A 5 7.68 -2.55 -4.02
N LEU A 6 8.52 -3.34 -3.36
CA LEU A 6 8.92 -3.14 -1.96
C LEU A 6 10.39 -2.78 -1.84
N ASP A 7 10.65 -1.71 -1.10
CA ASP A 7 12.00 -1.28 -0.75
C ASP A 7 12.62 -2.23 0.27
N GLU A 8 13.82 -2.72 -0.02
CA GLU A 8 14.68 -3.47 0.89
C GLU A 8 16.08 -2.85 0.98
N SER A 9 16.21 -1.55 0.71
CA SER A 9 17.47 -0.83 0.83
C SER A 9 17.97 -0.74 2.27
N GLY A 10 19.22 -0.27 2.43
CA GLY A 10 19.87 -0.25 3.74
C GLY A 10 19.18 0.62 4.80
N SER A 11 18.41 1.65 4.40
CA SER A 11 17.58 2.46 5.30
C SER A 11 16.52 1.64 6.01
N MET A 12 16.00 0.60 5.35
CA MET A 12 15.00 -0.32 5.91
C MET A 12 15.51 -1.17 7.08
N LYS A 13 16.83 -1.11 7.41
CA LYS A 13 17.40 -1.72 8.64
C LYS A 13 17.07 -0.93 9.91
N LYS A 14 16.60 0.32 9.78
CA LYS A 14 16.29 1.16 10.96
C LYS A 14 15.25 0.47 11.85
N PRO A 15 15.44 0.46 13.18
CA PRO A 15 14.43 -0.06 14.09
C PRO A 15 13.21 0.87 14.13
N LEU A 16 12.03 0.30 14.43
CA LEU A 16 10.81 1.08 14.67
C LEU A 16 11.04 2.23 15.68
N PRO A 17 10.37 3.40 15.50
CA PRO A 17 9.20 3.62 14.64
C PRO A 17 9.52 4.02 13.18
N ASP A 18 10.77 4.24 12.81
CA ASP A 18 11.18 4.93 11.58
C ASP A 18 11.23 4.03 10.33
N GLY A 19 10.46 2.97 10.33
CA GLY A 19 10.43 2.03 9.23
C GLY A 19 11.48 0.93 9.42
N SER A 20 11.02 -0.27 9.55
CA SER A 20 11.83 -1.47 9.58
C SER A 20 11.27 -2.42 8.54
N LEU A 21 12.15 -3.15 7.87
CA LEU A 21 11.71 -4.26 7.03
C LEU A 21 11.02 -5.33 7.89
N GLU A 22 11.60 -5.60 9.06
CA GLU A 22 11.23 -6.69 9.95
C GLU A 22 10.26 -6.25 11.08
N GLY A 23 9.70 -7.24 11.78
CA GLY A 23 8.85 -7.03 12.95
C GLY A 23 7.36 -6.85 12.63
N ALA A 24 6.54 -6.87 13.70
CA ALA A 24 5.09 -6.81 13.58
C ALA A 24 4.54 -5.52 12.92
N ASN A 25 5.33 -4.46 12.96
CA ASN A 25 5.00 -3.17 12.33
C ASN A 25 5.93 -2.84 11.16
N GLY A 26 6.73 -3.80 10.68
CA GLY A 26 7.59 -3.63 9.52
C GLY A 26 6.85 -3.69 8.19
N SER A 27 7.57 -3.35 7.11
CA SER A 27 7.01 -3.37 5.75
C SER A 27 6.64 -4.77 5.26
N LYS A 28 7.35 -5.82 5.70
CA LYS A 28 6.95 -7.21 5.45
C LYS A 28 5.57 -7.52 6.05
N ALA A 29 5.36 -7.17 7.32
CA ALA A 29 4.08 -7.38 7.98
C ALA A 29 2.95 -6.55 7.35
N PHE A 30 3.26 -5.33 6.93
CA PHE A 30 2.33 -4.48 6.16
C PHE A 30 1.94 -5.13 4.83
N ALA A 31 2.92 -5.59 4.04
CA ALA A 31 2.67 -6.23 2.74
C ALA A 31 1.82 -7.50 2.89
N LYS A 32 2.10 -8.36 3.87
CA LYS A 32 1.29 -9.55 4.16
C LYS A 32 -0.13 -9.19 4.62
N GLN A 33 -0.29 -8.15 5.44
CA GLN A 33 -1.59 -7.65 5.83
C GLN A 33 -2.38 -7.19 4.60
N LEU A 34 -1.76 -6.45 3.69
CA LEU A 34 -2.39 -6.02 2.44
C LEU A 34 -2.83 -7.22 1.61
N VAL A 35 -1.96 -8.23 1.41
CA VAL A 35 -2.32 -9.45 0.67
C VAL A 35 -3.54 -10.14 1.30
N SER A 36 -3.62 -10.18 2.65
CA SER A 36 -4.72 -10.83 3.37
C SER A 36 -6.09 -10.13 3.22
N GLN A 37 -6.12 -8.88 2.78
CA GLN A 37 -7.37 -8.14 2.52
C GLN A 37 -8.04 -8.53 1.21
N TYR A 38 -7.32 -9.20 0.32
CA TYR A 38 -7.85 -9.61 -0.98
C TYR A 38 -8.10 -11.11 -1.04
N SER A 39 -9.13 -11.49 -1.76
CA SER A 39 -9.30 -12.89 -2.17
C SER A 39 -8.25 -13.22 -3.23
N VAL A 40 -7.25 -14.02 -2.87
CA VAL A 40 -6.21 -14.48 -3.79
C VAL A 40 -6.69 -15.72 -4.51
N GLY A 41 -6.67 -15.72 -5.86
CA GLY A 41 -7.14 -16.83 -6.65
C GLY A 41 -7.30 -16.51 -8.13
N GLU A 42 -7.49 -17.54 -8.94
CA GLU A 42 -7.58 -17.44 -10.40
C GLU A 42 -8.67 -16.48 -10.89
N PHE A 43 -9.82 -16.45 -10.21
CA PHE A 43 -10.96 -15.58 -10.55
C PHE A 43 -11.05 -14.31 -9.70
N ALA A 44 -10.01 -14.02 -8.94
CA ALA A 44 -9.96 -12.87 -8.05
C ALA A 44 -8.67 -12.06 -8.26
N VAL A 45 -7.79 -11.97 -7.27
CA VAL A 45 -6.52 -11.24 -7.39
C VAL A 45 -5.35 -12.22 -7.47
N ARG A 46 -4.42 -11.99 -8.40
CA ARG A 46 -3.09 -12.57 -8.33
C ARG A 46 -2.10 -11.49 -7.94
N PHE A 47 -1.06 -11.89 -7.23
CA PHE A 47 0.01 -11.00 -6.79
C PHE A 47 1.33 -11.36 -7.44
N SER A 48 2.18 -10.36 -7.55
CA SER A 48 3.61 -10.50 -7.74
C SER A 48 4.34 -9.67 -6.71
N VAL A 49 5.53 -10.10 -6.30
CA VAL A 49 6.39 -9.40 -5.35
C VAL A 49 7.72 -9.08 -6.02
N VAL A 50 8.02 -7.80 -6.13
CA VAL A 50 9.31 -7.27 -6.58
C VAL A 50 9.91 -6.50 -5.42
N SER A 51 11.12 -6.84 -5.01
CA SER A 51 11.90 -6.06 -4.07
C SER A 51 13.01 -5.30 -4.79
N PHE A 52 13.43 -4.17 -4.23
CA PHE A 52 14.53 -3.40 -4.78
C PHE A 52 15.41 -2.80 -3.68
N ALA A 53 16.70 -2.76 -3.98
CA ALA A 53 17.74 -2.05 -3.25
C ALA A 53 18.71 -1.43 -4.27
N ALA A 54 19.98 -1.83 -4.33
CA ALA A 54 20.88 -1.45 -5.40
C ALA A 54 20.53 -2.10 -6.76
N ASN A 55 19.81 -3.21 -6.74
CA ASN A 55 19.22 -3.89 -7.89
C ASN A 55 17.82 -4.38 -7.49
N ALA A 56 16.99 -4.68 -8.48
CA ALA A 56 15.68 -5.28 -8.24
C ALA A 56 15.72 -6.81 -8.34
N THR A 57 14.84 -7.44 -7.59
CA THR A 57 14.62 -8.90 -7.60
C THR A 57 13.13 -9.21 -7.67
N THR A 58 12.71 -9.96 -8.67
CA THR A 58 11.36 -10.55 -8.68
C THR A 58 11.36 -11.73 -7.71
N ARG A 59 10.83 -11.53 -6.51
CA ARG A 59 10.73 -12.54 -5.45
C ARG A 59 9.68 -13.58 -5.77
N VAL A 60 8.55 -13.10 -6.29
CA VAL A 60 7.44 -13.96 -6.74
C VAL A 60 6.92 -13.41 -8.06
N GLY A 61 6.84 -14.25 -9.09
CA GLY A 61 6.15 -13.94 -10.32
C GLY A 61 4.63 -13.83 -10.09
N TRP A 62 3.83 -13.93 -11.15
CA TRP A 62 2.37 -13.92 -10.98
C TRP A 62 1.90 -15.18 -10.26
N SER A 63 1.39 -15.04 -9.05
CA SER A 63 0.96 -16.17 -8.21
C SER A 63 -0.47 -15.99 -7.67
N TYR A 64 -1.17 -17.11 -7.55
CA TYR A 64 -2.46 -17.27 -6.88
C TYR A 64 -2.32 -17.95 -5.52
N ASN A 65 -1.08 -18.20 -5.06
CA ASN A 65 -0.79 -18.90 -3.83
C ASN A 65 -0.33 -17.93 -2.73
N THR A 66 -1.19 -17.69 -1.75
CA THR A 66 -0.89 -16.79 -0.63
C THR A 66 0.36 -17.20 0.15
N SER A 67 0.65 -18.51 0.28
CA SER A 67 1.86 -18.97 0.98
C SER A 67 3.11 -18.56 0.20
N GLU A 68 3.13 -18.83 -1.11
CA GLU A 68 4.24 -18.45 -1.98
C GLU A 68 4.49 -16.92 -1.97
N ILE A 69 3.41 -16.13 -2.01
CA ILE A 69 3.50 -14.67 -1.93
C ILE A 69 4.12 -14.24 -0.59
N ASN A 70 3.66 -14.81 0.52
CA ASN A 70 4.16 -14.50 1.85
C ASN A 70 5.62 -14.95 2.04
N ASP A 71 5.99 -16.11 1.50
CA ASP A 71 7.36 -16.63 1.55
C ASP A 71 8.30 -15.69 0.78
N GLY A 72 7.89 -15.20 -0.41
CA GLY A 72 8.66 -14.21 -1.16
C GLY A 72 8.82 -12.86 -0.45
N ILE A 73 7.81 -12.44 0.33
CA ILE A 73 7.93 -11.26 1.18
C ILE A 73 8.92 -11.53 2.34
N ASP A 74 8.88 -12.73 2.93
CA ASP A 74 9.78 -13.12 4.04
C ASP A 74 11.24 -13.23 3.60
N ASP A 75 11.51 -13.59 2.35
CA ASP A 75 12.86 -13.71 1.78
C ASP A 75 13.56 -12.36 1.54
N MET A 76 12.87 -11.23 1.70
CA MET A 76 13.49 -9.90 1.59
C MET A 76 14.52 -9.69 2.71
N SER A 77 15.58 -8.95 2.40
CA SER A 77 16.62 -8.62 3.38
C SER A 77 17.18 -7.22 3.10
N ALA A 78 17.10 -6.36 4.10
CA ALA A 78 17.51 -4.97 3.93
C ALA A 78 19.02 -4.83 3.74
N ASP A 79 19.46 -4.29 2.59
CA ASP A 79 20.86 -3.95 2.32
C ASP A 79 21.00 -2.99 1.12
N GLY A 80 22.18 -2.41 0.98
CA GLY A 80 22.55 -1.62 -0.20
C GLY A 80 21.93 -0.24 -0.28
N LYS A 81 21.96 0.32 -1.48
CA LYS A 81 21.41 1.63 -1.85
C LYS A 81 20.01 1.49 -2.45
N THR A 82 19.42 2.59 -2.86
CA THR A 82 18.03 2.64 -3.35
C THR A 82 18.00 2.95 -4.85
N SER A 83 17.60 1.98 -5.68
CA SER A 83 17.30 2.14 -7.11
C SER A 83 15.84 1.86 -7.39
N ILE A 84 14.99 2.89 -7.25
CA ILE A 84 13.56 2.82 -7.57
C ILE A 84 13.36 2.50 -9.05
N SER A 85 14.23 3.04 -9.90
CA SER A 85 14.20 2.79 -11.35
C SER A 85 14.36 1.32 -11.71
N ASP A 86 15.30 0.60 -11.08
CA ASP A 86 15.47 -0.84 -11.29
C ASP A 86 14.23 -1.62 -10.84
N GLY A 87 13.63 -1.19 -9.72
CA GLY A 87 12.37 -1.74 -9.26
C GLY A 87 11.26 -1.62 -10.31
N PHE A 88 11.08 -0.44 -10.89
CA PHE A 88 10.09 -0.23 -11.96
C PHE A 88 10.45 -0.94 -13.26
N ASP A 89 11.73 -1.06 -13.60
CA ASP A 89 12.18 -1.84 -14.77
C ASP A 89 11.79 -3.31 -14.63
N ALA A 90 12.05 -3.90 -13.47
CA ALA A 90 11.61 -5.28 -13.17
C ALA A 90 10.08 -5.44 -13.25
N VAL A 91 9.32 -4.46 -12.76
CA VAL A 91 7.85 -4.45 -12.89
C VAL A 91 7.42 -4.33 -14.34
N TRP A 92 8.09 -3.49 -15.13
CA TRP A 92 7.80 -3.32 -16.55
C TRP A 92 7.96 -4.65 -17.29
N HIS A 93 9.10 -5.35 -17.09
CA HIS A 93 9.36 -6.67 -17.68
C HIS A 93 8.35 -7.73 -17.24
N LEU A 94 7.93 -7.69 -15.96
CA LEU A 94 6.93 -8.61 -15.44
C LEU A 94 5.57 -8.43 -16.11
N ILE A 95 5.16 -7.20 -16.39
CA ILE A 95 3.89 -6.89 -17.05
C ILE A 95 3.99 -7.17 -18.57
N ASP A 96 5.09 -6.77 -19.19
CA ASP A 96 5.35 -7.01 -20.63
C ASP A 96 5.41 -8.51 -20.97
N GLY A 97 5.90 -9.31 -20.02
CA GLY A 97 5.98 -10.77 -20.15
C GLY A 97 4.65 -11.51 -20.00
N ILE A 98 3.52 -10.82 -19.79
CA ILE A 98 2.20 -11.47 -19.76
C ILE A 98 1.85 -11.93 -21.18
N ASP A 99 1.65 -13.25 -21.37
CA ASP A 99 1.30 -13.83 -22.66
C ASP A 99 -0.05 -13.25 -23.14
N ALA A 100 -0.14 -12.91 -24.43
CA ALA A 100 -1.38 -12.44 -25.05
C ALA A 100 -2.54 -13.46 -24.98
N ASN A 101 -2.25 -14.73 -24.71
CA ASN A 101 -3.24 -15.77 -24.45
C ASN A 101 -3.54 -15.96 -22.95
N ASP A 102 -2.87 -15.24 -22.06
CA ASP A 102 -3.21 -15.26 -20.63
C ASP A 102 -4.65 -14.74 -20.44
N SER A 103 -5.47 -15.53 -19.75
CA SER A 103 -6.85 -15.16 -19.43
C SER A 103 -6.95 -13.80 -18.69
N ARG A 104 -5.84 -13.33 -18.11
CA ARG A 104 -5.72 -12.07 -17.36
C ARG A 104 -4.96 -10.96 -18.12
N GLU A 105 -4.68 -11.13 -19.39
CA GLU A 105 -4.00 -10.08 -20.21
C GLU A 105 -4.71 -8.72 -20.06
N LYS A 106 -6.05 -8.72 -20.04
CA LYS A 106 -6.89 -7.51 -19.91
C LYS A 106 -7.23 -7.13 -18.45
N ALA A 107 -6.72 -7.88 -17.46
CA ALA A 107 -6.96 -7.54 -16.07
C ALA A 107 -6.35 -6.17 -15.72
N THR A 108 -7.03 -5.42 -14.85
CA THR A 108 -6.50 -4.17 -14.29
C THR A 108 -5.17 -4.45 -13.59
N LYS A 109 -4.15 -3.69 -13.92
CA LYS A 109 -2.81 -3.81 -13.35
C LYS A 109 -2.60 -2.71 -12.31
N ILE A 110 -2.32 -3.11 -11.09
CA ILE A 110 -2.04 -2.22 -9.96
C ILE A 110 -0.60 -2.45 -9.51
N VAL A 111 0.14 -1.38 -9.30
CA VAL A 111 1.48 -1.41 -8.73
C VAL A 111 1.48 -0.53 -7.48
N LEU A 112 1.87 -1.08 -6.35
CA LEU A 112 2.09 -0.33 -5.12
C LEU A 112 3.58 -0.28 -4.81
N LEU A 113 4.17 0.89 -5.01
CA LEU A 113 5.50 1.22 -4.48
C LEU A 113 5.38 1.51 -2.99
N LEU A 114 6.23 0.88 -2.19
CA LEU A 114 6.44 1.16 -0.77
C LEU A 114 7.92 1.41 -0.50
N SER A 115 8.29 2.62 -0.05
CA SER A 115 9.69 3.01 0.19
C SER A 115 9.80 3.99 1.37
N ASP A 116 10.92 3.95 2.09
CA ASP A 116 11.29 4.93 3.13
C ASP A 116 12.27 6.00 2.62
N GLY A 117 12.67 5.95 1.34
CA GLY A 117 13.67 6.83 0.78
C GLY A 117 13.47 7.20 -0.69
N GLU A 118 14.33 8.09 -1.17
CA GLU A 118 14.42 8.48 -2.57
C GLU A 118 15.48 7.65 -3.30
N GLN A 119 15.45 7.68 -4.63
CA GLN A 119 16.51 7.04 -5.42
C GLN A 119 17.88 7.64 -5.11
N THR A 120 18.87 6.81 -4.83
CA THR A 120 20.24 7.22 -4.44
C THR A 120 21.31 6.83 -5.44
N ILE A 121 21.00 5.96 -6.40
CA ILE A 121 21.93 5.48 -7.44
C ILE A 121 21.22 5.36 -8.80
N ASP A 122 21.96 5.03 -9.83
CA ASP A 122 21.51 4.67 -11.18
C ASP A 122 20.79 5.81 -11.92
N ALA A 123 21.37 7.03 -11.86
CA ALA A 123 20.93 8.10 -12.73
C ALA A 123 21.19 7.73 -14.20
N ALA A 124 20.16 7.76 -15.04
CA ALA A 124 20.31 7.57 -16.46
C ALA A 124 21.10 8.74 -17.10
N SER A 125 21.74 8.47 -18.24
CA SER A 125 22.55 9.48 -18.90
C SER A 125 21.76 10.76 -19.21
N GLY A 126 22.21 11.87 -18.65
CA GLY A 126 21.59 13.18 -18.82
C GLY A 126 20.37 13.43 -17.95
N MET A 127 20.06 12.55 -17.01
CA MET A 127 18.95 12.70 -16.07
C MET A 127 19.46 12.78 -14.62
N THR A 128 18.68 13.39 -13.75
CA THR A 128 18.84 13.28 -12.31
C THR A 128 18.31 11.93 -11.80
N LEU A 129 18.64 11.58 -10.57
CA LEU A 129 18.12 10.37 -9.91
C LEU A 129 16.59 10.35 -9.91
N LEU A 130 15.96 11.47 -9.54
CA LEU A 130 14.51 11.61 -9.54
C LEU A 130 13.91 11.46 -10.93
N GLU A 131 14.45 12.13 -11.93
CA GLU A 131 13.97 12.02 -13.31
C GLU A 131 14.05 10.58 -13.83
N THR A 132 15.10 9.85 -13.45
CA THR A 132 15.25 8.44 -13.82
C THR A 132 14.16 7.57 -13.19
N ALA A 133 13.90 7.72 -11.88
CA ALA A 133 12.84 6.99 -11.20
C ALA A 133 11.44 7.32 -11.80
N VAL A 134 11.17 8.60 -12.05
CA VAL A 134 9.90 9.06 -12.65
C VAL A 134 9.73 8.52 -14.07
N SER A 135 10.82 8.49 -14.88
CA SER A 135 10.79 7.93 -16.24
C SER A 135 10.51 6.44 -16.24
N ALA A 136 11.14 5.68 -15.34
CA ALA A 136 10.89 4.25 -15.20
C ALA A 136 9.44 3.96 -14.79
N ALA A 137 8.91 4.73 -13.81
CA ALA A 137 7.50 4.64 -13.44
C ALA A 137 6.55 5.00 -14.61
N ALA A 138 6.93 5.96 -15.47
CA ALA A 138 6.15 6.34 -16.63
C ALA A 138 6.04 5.20 -17.66
N LEU A 139 7.09 4.40 -17.85
CA LEU A 139 7.04 3.21 -18.72
C LEU A 139 6.02 2.19 -18.22
N VAL A 140 5.98 1.93 -16.92
CA VAL A 140 4.99 1.03 -16.30
C VAL A 140 3.56 1.60 -16.46
N LYS A 141 3.37 2.90 -16.23
CA LYS A 141 2.07 3.56 -16.48
C LYS A 141 1.65 3.47 -17.96
N GLY A 142 2.61 3.49 -18.88
CA GLY A 142 2.39 3.29 -20.32
C GLY A 142 1.81 1.92 -20.68
N GLN A 143 2.02 0.89 -19.83
CA GLN A 143 1.39 -0.43 -19.96
C GLN A 143 -0.03 -0.50 -19.36
N ASN A 144 -0.69 0.63 -19.20
CA ASN A 144 -2.04 0.74 -18.59
C ASN A 144 -2.10 0.25 -17.13
N ALA A 145 -0.99 0.37 -16.41
CA ALA A 145 -0.93 0.08 -14.98
C ALA A 145 -1.21 1.34 -14.14
N THR A 146 -1.94 1.16 -13.06
CA THR A 146 -2.14 2.21 -12.04
C THR A 146 -1.07 2.09 -10.98
N VAL A 147 -0.24 3.13 -10.83
CA VAL A 147 0.83 3.18 -9.85
C VAL A 147 0.39 3.98 -8.63
N PHE A 148 0.37 3.33 -7.47
CA PHE A 148 0.32 3.94 -6.16
C PHE A 148 1.75 4.08 -5.64
N ALA A 149 2.10 5.26 -5.12
CA ALA A 149 3.41 5.52 -4.55
C ALA A 149 3.24 5.93 -3.08
N TRP A 150 3.55 5.01 -2.18
CA TRP A 150 3.42 5.19 -0.76
C TRP A 150 4.78 5.24 -0.10
N GLY A 151 5.04 6.34 0.60
CA GLY A 151 6.27 6.55 1.32
C GLY A 151 6.02 6.76 2.82
N PHE A 152 7.05 6.54 3.61
CA PHE A 152 7.03 6.78 5.05
C PHE A 152 8.40 7.24 5.55
N GLY A 153 8.41 7.96 6.68
CA GLY A 153 9.63 8.52 7.24
C GLY A 153 10.00 9.89 6.66
N GLU A 154 11.23 10.31 6.89
CA GLU A 154 11.70 11.66 6.57
C GLU A 154 12.59 11.71 5.31
N ASP A 155 13.06 10.55 4.82
CA ASP A 155 14.03 10.46 3.73
C ASP A 155 13.38 10.39 2.33
N VAL A 156 12.05 10.48 2.23
CA VAL A 156 11.28 10.56 0.99
C VAL A 156 10.33 11.76 1.00
N SER A 157 10.22 12.45 -0.13
CA SER A 157 9.33 13.61 -0.23
C SER A 157 7.97 13.25 -0.86
N LYS A 158 6.91 13.93 -0.42
CA LYS A 158 5.60 13.81 -1.07
C LYS A 158 5.63 14.22 -2.53
N ALA A 159 6.47 15.19 -2.89
CA ALA A 159 6.62 15.65 -4.27
C ALA A 159 7.19 14.55 -5.18
N THR A 160 8.18 13.79 -4.71
CA THR A 160 8.72 12.62 -5.39
C THR A 160 7.63 11.57 -5.62
N LEU A 161 6.90 11.20 -4.57
CA LEU A 161 5.81 10.22 -4.66
C LEU A 161 4.72 10.65 -5.64
N GLN A 162 4.36 11.95 -5.68
CA GLN A 162 3.36 12.49 -6.60
C GLN A 162 3.81 12.42 -8.07
N GLN A 163 5.10 12.55 -8.36
CA GLN A 163 5.64 12.40 -9.71
C GLN A 163 5.67 10.93 -10.16
N ILE A 164 5.94 10.02 -9.25
CA ILE A 164 5.97 8.57 -9.50
C ILE A 164 4.55 8.02 -9.68
N ALA A 165 3.61 8.39 -8.84
CA ALA A 165 2.24 7.90 -8.86
C ALA A 165 1.52 8.23 -10.19
N THR A 166 0.43 7.52 -10.49
CA THR A 166 -0.41 7.81 -11.67
C THR A 166 -1.07 9.18 -11.57
N ASP A 167 -1.48 9.57 -10.36
CA ASP A 167 -1.97 10.90 -10.03
C ASP A 167 -1.75 11.22 -8.54
N ASN A 168 -1.95 12.48 -8.15
CA ASN A 168 -1.68 12.95 -6.80
C ASN A 168 -2.50 12.25 -5.71
N SER A 169 -3.67 11.71 -6.03
CA SER A 169 -4.52 10.99 -5.07
C SER A 169 -3.97 9.61 -4.70
N LYS A 170 -3.06 9.09 -5.49
CA LYS A 170 -2.40 7.80 -5.29
C LYS A 170 -1.02 7.91 -4.63
N ALA A 171 -0.60 9.14 -4.32
CA ALA A 171 0.64 9.41 -3.60
C ALA A 171 0.33 9.67 -2.12
N ILE A 172 0.86 8.82 -1.23
CA ILE A 172 0.72 8.95 0.21
C ILE A 172 2.11 9.06 0.83
N LEU A 173 2.31 10.06 1.68
CA LEU A 173 3.44 10.15 2.57
C LEU A 173 2.92 10.11 3.99
N ALA A 174 3.33 9.11 4.73
CA ALA A 174 2.99 8.90 6.13
C ALA A 174 4.21 9.10 7.02
N LYS A 175 3.99 9.31 8.30
CA LYS A 175 5.06 9.40 9.29
C LYS A 175 5.79 8.05 9.43
N ASP A 176 5.02 6.97 9.43
CA ASP A 176 5.52 5.60 9.58
C ASP A 176 4.57 4.58 8.93
N ILE A 177 5.00 3.31 8.90
CA ILE A 177 4.19 2.21 8.34
C ILE A 177 2.88 2.01 9.12
N THR A 178 2.83 2.33 10.40
CA THR A 178 1.61 2.19 11.21
C THR A 178 0.54 3.16 10.72
N GLU A 179 0.92 4.38 10.37
CA GLU A 179 0.01 5.34 9.75
C GLU A 179 -0.41 4.87 8.35
N LEU A 180 0.51 4.31 7.54
CA LEU A 180 0.16 3.77 6.21
C LEU A 180 -0.93 2.70 6.27
N ARG A 181 -1.00 1.90 7.33
CA ARG A 181 -2.05 0.89 7.52
C ARG A 181 -3.45 1.48 7.53
N THR A 182 -3.59 2.72 7.98
CA THR A 182 -4.90 3.40 8.02
C THR A 182 -5.45 3.71 6.62
N TYR A 183 -4.60 3.67 5.58
CA TYR A 183 -5.00 3.92 4.19
C TYR A 183 -5.33 2.63 3.41
N LEU A 184 -5.16 1.44 4.00
CA LEU A 184 -5.42 0.17 3.31
C LEU A 184 -6.88 0.04 2.85
N ASP A 185 -7.85 0.43 3.69
CA ASP A 185 -9.27 0.40 3.33
C ASP A 185 -9.59 1.37 2.17
N GLN A 186 -8.90 2.51 2.14
CA GLN A 186 -9.01 3.47 1.04
C GLN A 186 -8.42 2.91 -0.26
N LEU A 187 -7.31 2.18 -0.18
CA LEU A 187 -6.70 1.49 -1.32
C LEU A 187 -7.68 0.47 -1.90
N GLU A 188 -8.24 -0.40 -1.05
CA GLU A 188 -9.25 -1.40 -1.45
C GLU A 188 -10.45 -0.72 -2.12
N ALA A 189 -11.01 0.31 -1.49
CA ALA A 189 -12.14 1.05 -2.03
C ALA A 189 -11.83 1.67 -3.41
N THR A 190 -10.63 2.19 -3.59
CA THR A 190 -10.18 2.81 -4.85
C THR A 190 -10.02 1.77 -5.96
N ILE A 191 -9.46 0.60 -5.64
CA ILE A 191 -9.20 -0.48 -6.61
C ILE A 191 -10.49 -1.21 -6.99
N CYS A 192 -11.35 -1.48 -6.02
CA CYS A 192 -12.56 -2.27 -6.20
C CYS A 192 -13.80 -1.44 -6.57
N ASN A 193 -13.68 -0.11 -6.75
CA ASN A 193 -14.81 0.82 -6.89
C ASN A 193 -15.88 0.64 -5.80
N LYS A 194 -15.46 0.18 -4.64
CA LYS A 194 -16.34 0.00 -3.48
C LYS A 194 -16.54 1.35 -2.79
N PRO A 195 -17.78 1.80 -2.54
CA PRO A 195 -18.01 3.01 -1.75
C PRO A 195 -17.29 2.90 -0.40
N PRO A 196 -16.66 3.97 0.11
CA PRO A 196 -16.06 3.97 1.44
C PRO A 196 -17.08 3.46 2.46
N ALA A 197 -16.64 2.62 3.41
CA ALA A 197 -17.49 2.18 4.50
C ALA A 197 -18.01 3.41 5.24
N LEU A 198 -19.33 3.50 5.39
CA LEU A 198 -19.94 4.56 6.19
C LEU A 198 -19.35 4.51 7.61
N PRO A 199 -19.00 5.66 8.21
CA PRO A 199 -18.55 5.68 9.59
C PRO A 199 -19.60 4.99 10.48
N PRO A 200 -19.19 4.26 11.51
CA PRO A 200 -20.13 3.58 12.41
C PRO A 200 -21.15 4.59 12.94
N PRO A 201 -22.42 4.22 13.04
CA PRO A 201 -23.45 5.12 13.56
C PRO A 201 -23.02 5.62 14.95
N PRO A 202 -23.25 6.90 15.26
CA PRO A 202 -22.93 7.41 16.57
C PRO A 202 -23.63 6.58 17.64
N PRO A 203 -22.98 6.37 18.81
CA PRO A 203 -23.59 5.61 19.89
C PRO A 203 -24.96 6.23 20.24
N PRO A 204 -25.95 5.40 20.54
CA PRO A 204 -27.31 5.90 20.88
C PRO A 204 -27.16 6.92 22.00
N THR A 205 -27.70 8.10 21.76
CA THR A 205 -27.79 9.16 22.80
C THR A 205 -28.51 8.58 24.01
N PRO A 206 -27.95 8.72 25.22
CA PRO A 206 -28.67 8.25 26.42
C PRO A 206 -30.06 8.88 26.45
N SER A 207 -31.08 8.04 26.49
CA SER A 207 -32.47 8.49 26.58
C SER A 207 -32.61 9.39 27.80
N SER A 208 -33.17 10.57 27.60
CA SER A 208 -33.48 11.49 28.70
C SER A 208 -34.29 10.74 29.79
N PRO A 209 -33.94 10.92 31.05
CA PRO A 209 -34.69 10.28 32.14
C PRO A 209 -36.16 10.71 32.05
N SER A 210 -37.06 9.74 32.11
CA SER A 210 -38.52 10.00 32.15
C SER A 210 -38.85 10.99 33.24
N PRO A 211 -39.74 11.95 33.00
CA PRO A 211 -40.18 12.91 34.03
C PRO A 211 -40.75 12.16 35.22
N ARG A 212 -40.28 12.51 36.40
CA ARG A 212 -40.74 11.98 37.68
C ARG A 212 -42.24 12.23 37.80
N PRO A 213 -43.06 11.24 38.16
CA PRO A 213 -44.49 11.46 38.38
C PRO A 213 -44.69 12.53 39.48
N SER A 214 -45.60 13.46 39.21
CA SER A 214 -45.98 14.51 40.16
C SER A 214 -46.50 13.91 41.46
N PRO A 215 -46.18 14.49 42.63
CA PRO A 215 -46.71 14.01 43.91
C PRO A 215 -48.25 14.15 43.94
N SER A 216 -48.90 13.10 44.42
CA SER A 216 -50.37 13.08 44.61
C SER A 216 -50.80 14.20 45.56
N PRO A 217 -51.96 14.84 45.32
CA PRO A 217 -52.49 15.85 46.22
C PRO A 217 -52.86 15.26 47.62
N PRO A 218 -52.69 16.02 48.69
CA PRO A 218 -52.99 15.54 50.04
C PRO A 218 -54.48 15.21 50.19
N SER A 219 -54.74 14.14 50.88
CA SER A 219 -56.11 13.73 51.22
C SER A 219 -56.86 14.77 52.07
N PRO A 220 -58.11 15.00 51.85
CA PRO A 220 -58.94 15.91 52.70
C PRO A 220 -59.02 15.40 54.14
N PRO A 221 -59.13 16.29 55.14
CA PRO A 221 -59.27 15.90 56.54
C PRO A 221 -60.62 15.19 56.83
N PRO A 222 -60.69 14.26 57.80
CA PRO A 222 -61.89 13.56 58.17
C PRO A 222 -62.92 14.48 58.80
N PRO A 223 -64.23 14.09 58.76
CA PRO A 223 -65.32 14.91 59.25
C PRO A 223 -65.37 15.12 60.77
#